data_e78b2768ad98f7d312a6d2badab513e2
#
_entry.id   e78b2768ad98f7d312a6d2badab513e2
#
_cell.length_a   1.000
_cell.length_b   1.000
_cell.length_c   1.000
_cell.angle_alpha   90.00
_cell.angle_beta   90.00
_cell.angle_gamma   90.00
#
_symmetry.space_group_name_H-M   'P 1'
#
loop_
_entity.id
_entity.type
_entity.pdbx_description
1 polymer ?
#
loop_
_entity_poly.entity_id
_entity_poly.type
_entity_poly.pdbx_seq_one_letter_code
_entity_poly.pdbx_strand_id
1 'polypeptide(L)'
;MKLNNHPFRTAALLLLVMLAAACTKEDDFAASPDEGTANAAPLTITVTDGAYAPTETPDNDNTPATRAVERGYGTEFTKGDRIGLYVVKQDASENRKFLYQNLCLTHDGTGWTLPAGTELTYQPPEGGEILYFAYYPYQDNMEGKVNIDALNPNGQGVEAQRFFIRLIERWMPADDQSTYEAYTASDLMVARGEVAKRTDGTDGSVLSFTMEHQMPLAVFRLPTTKYTYSETIDGKPTEKSYRLYSGLDAKAWLADDNTYRRIMNWYSTSNIGFSYSYYNSSLEKRHFDGTIKADSPGKYFLFTVDGGGETEIERALQVGDFYMSDGTIIPNEHVSTTMPADIQKECVGVVYAVGEEKVGGYKRNDHLLKRDYPNCTHGLVLALQNASDNCAWSNTNELANDWTNAPERGEEQVDISEPNSFRGYSSTKALLAYNAAYPDKAVLAAETARQYKVASPEGSSGWFMMDINDAAVIKLKALNSIQNALEKAGGAKVEGSYWTSFESSQNTAFCLDMPNQDQLGLWCSKSDQRPVRPVLAF
;
A
#
# COMPACT_ATOMS: atom_id res chain seq x y z
N MET A 1 -50.23 -17.57 -11.55
CA MET A 1 -50.40 -18.35 -10.31
C MET A 1 -49.03 -18.78 -9.81
N LYS A 2 -48.63 -18.27 -8.61
CA LYS A 2 -47.49 -18.67 -7.75
C LYS A 2 -46.05 -18.53 -8.34
N LEU A 3 -45.38 -17.45 -8.03
CA LEU A 3 -44.29 -17.17 -7.09
C LEU A 3 -43.41 -18.37 -6.70
N ASN A 4 -42.11 -18.28 -7.03
CA ASN A 4 -41.11 -18.88 -6.18
C ASN A 4 -39.85 -18.00 -6.07
N ASN A 5 -39.48 -17.79 -4.82
CA ASN A 5 -38.50 -16.88 -4.25
C ASN A 5 -37.06 -17.29 -4.52
N HIS A 6 -36.20 -16.31 -4.70
CA HIS A 6 -34.75 -16.45 -4.69
C HIS A 6 -34.20 -16.42 -3.25
N PRO A 7 -33.32 -17.36 -2.83
CA PRO A 7 -32.70 -17.37 -1.51
C PRO A 7 -31.36 -16.64 -1.40
N PHE A 8 -30.96 -15.79 -2.37
CA PHE A 8 -29.61 -15.20 -2.37
C PHE A 8 -29.49 -13.79 -1.79
N ARG A 9 -30.57 -13.18 -1.31
CA ARG A 9 -30.52 -11.82 -0.71
C ARG A 9 -30.34 -11.79 0.81
N THR A 10 -30.43 -12.90 1.48
CA THR A 10 -30.30 -12.98 2.95
C THR A 10 -28.89 -13.33 3.45
N ALA A 11 -28.01 -13.86 2.61
CA ALA A 11 -26.64 -14.20 3.02
C ALA A 11 -25.68 -12.99 3.08
N ALA A 12 -25.89 -11.97 2.24
CA ALA A 12 -25.04 -10.76 2.23
C ALA A 12 -25.33 -9.80 3.40
N LEU A 13 -26.56 -9.82 3.94
CA LEU A 13 -26.93 -8.98 5.08
C LEU A 13 -26.47 -9.56 6.43
N LEU A 14 -26.27 -10.88 6.51
CA LEU A 14 -25.78 -11.56 7.71
C LEU A 14 -24.25 -11.44 7.87
N LEU A 15 -23.50 -11.23 6.79
CA LEU A 15 -22.05 -11.05 6.87
C LEU A 15 -21.66 -9.64 7.33
N LEU A 16 -22.49 -8.63 7.06
CA LEU A 16 -22.25 -7.24 7.49
C LEU A 16 -22.57 -7.02 8.97
N VAL A 17 -23.43 -7.87 9.57
CA VAL A 17 -23.78 -7.80 11.00
C VAL A 17 -22.77 -8.53 11.87
N MET A 18 -22.01 -9.50 11.33
CA MET A 18 -20.99 -10.22 12.13
C MET A 18 -19.65 -9.47 12.28
N LEU A 19 -19.37 -8.46 11.45
CA LEU A 19 -18.18 -7.60 11.64
C LEU A 19 -18.37 -6.51 12.69
N ALA A 20 -19.61 -6.20 13.09
CA ALA A 20 -19.90 -5.25 14.16
C ALA A 20 -19.95 -5.91 15.57
N ALA A 21 -19.94 -7.25 15.67
CA ALA A 21 -20.08 -7.97 16.93
C ALA A 21 -18.76 -8.43 17.58
N ALA A 22 -17.60 -8.10 16.96
CA ALA A 22 -16.30 -8.54 17.46
C ALA A 22 -15.68 -7.63 18.54
N CYS A 23 -16.37 -6.57 18.98
CA CYS A 23 -15.88 -5.65 20.01
C CYS A 23 -16.55 -5.80 21.39
N THR A 24 -17.39 -6.80 21.62
CA THR A 24 -18.02 -6.98 22.92
C THR A 24 -17.88 -8.41 23.43
N LYS A 25 -16.80 -8.70 24.16
CA LYS A 25 -16.90 -9.61 25.30
C LYS A 25 -17.21 -8.76 26.51
N GLU A 26 -18.48 -8.64 26.82
CA GLU A 26 -18.94 -8.25 28.14
C GLU A 26 -18.52 -9.34 29.14
N ASP A 27 -17.48 -9.05 29.93
CA ASP A 27 -17.46 -9.60 31.27
C ASP A 27 -18.45 -8.75 32.08
N ASP A 28 -19.50 -9.39 32.61
CA ASP A 28 -20.57 -8.81 33.40
C ASP A 28 -20.04 -7.90 34.51
N PHE A 29 -20.01 -6.59 34.27
CA PHE A 29 -20.13 -5.56 35.29
C PHE A 29 -20.90 -4.38 34.68
N ALA A 30 -22.20 -4.54 34.55
CA ALA A 30 -23.11 -3.40 34.47
C ALA A 30 -23.00 -2.66 35.80
N ALA A 31 -22.30 -1.53 35.81
CA ALA A 31 -22.47 -0.57 36.88
C ALA A 31 -23.92 -0.07 36.82
N SER A 32 -24.72 -0.37 37.82
CA SER A 32 -26.02 0.26 38.02
C SER A 32 -25.83 1.78 37.99
N PRO A 33 -26.68 2.53 37.26
CA PRO A 33 -26.62 3.99 37.30
C PRO A 33 -26.91 4.41 38.76
N ASP A 34 -25.91 4.99 39.41
CA ASP A 34 -26.09 5.64 40.70
C ASP A 34 -26.97 6.88 40.48
N GLU A 35 -28.06 6.99 41.21
CA GLU A 35 -28.99 8.11 41.15
C GLU A 35 -28.27 9.41 41.53
N GLY A 36 -27.92 10.24 40.54
CA GLY A 36 -27.23 11.52 40.77
C GLY A 36 -26.71 12.27 39.56
N THR A 37 -27.10 11.94 38.31
CA THR A 37 -26.47 12.45 37.09
C THR A 37 -27.15 13.65 36.41
N ALA A 38 -27.73 14.58 37.16
CA ALA A 38 -28.44 15.72 36.54
C ALA A 38 -27.55 16.75 35.81
N ASN A 39 -26.18 16.64 35.81
CA ASN A 39 -25.26 17.61 35.20
C ASN A 39 -23.95 17.05 34.66
N ALA A 40 -23.89 15.79 34.27
CA ALA A 40 -22.67 15.25 33.65
C ALA A 40 -22.59 15.66 32.18
N ALA A 41 -21.61 16.49 31.83
CA ALA A 41 -21.40 16.92 30.45
C ALA A 41 -20.67 15.83 29.64
N PRO A 42 -21.04 15.61 28.36
CA PRO A 42 -20.38 14.62 27.52
C PRO A 42 -18.92 15.00 27.25
N LEU A 43 -18.04 13.98 27.14
CA LEU A 43 -16.64 14.13 26.77
C LEU A 43 -16.49 14.02 25.25
N THR A 44 -15.87 15.03 24.63
CA THR A 44 -15.34 14.93 23.26
C THR A 44 -13.91 14.39 23.35
N ILE A 45 -13.57 13.42 22.53
CA ILE A 45 -12.24 12.77 22.57
C ILE A 45 -11.39 13.27 21.41
N THR A 46 -10.17 13.70 21.73
CA THR A 46 -9.15 14.07 20.76
C THR A 46 -7.88 13.26 21.01
N VAL A 47 -7.27 12.78 19.93
CA VAL A 47 -6.01 12.02 20.00
C VAL A 47 -5.06 12.60 18.98
N THR A 48 -3.86 12.94 19.41
CA THR A 48 -2.78 13.46 18.58
C THR A 48 -1.53 12.62 18.79
N ASP A 49 -0.69 12.54 17.78
CA ASP A 49 0.62 11.94 17.90
C ASP A 49 1.63 12.91 18.55
N GLY A 50 2.45 12.42 19.46
CA GLY A 50 3.53 13.15 20.12
C GLY A 50 4.81 13.24 19.29
N ALA A 51 4.89 12.53 18.18
CA ALA A 51 6.03 12.35 17.31
C ALA A 51 7.29 11.76 18.00
N TYR A 52 8.17 11.15 17.20
CA TYR A 52 9.45 10.65 17.68
C TYR A 52 10.42 11.80 18.00
N ALA A 53 11.10 11.73 19.15
CA ALA A 53 12.12 12.69 19.51
C ALA A 53 13.44 12.38 18.77
N PRO A 54 14.22 13.41 18.33
CA PRO A 54 15.54 13.19 17.74
C PRO A 54 16.53 12.68 18.78
N THR A 55 17.48 11.84 18.36
CA THR A 55 18.65 11.52 19.18
C THR A 55 19.68 12.64 19.09
N GLU A 56 20.32 13.00 20.21
CA GLU A 56 21.27 14.14 20.30
C GLU A 56 22.61 13.91 19.58
N THR A 57 22.84 12.74 18.99
CA THR A 57 24.09 12.43 18.29
C THR A 57 23.84 11.85 16.91
N PRO A 58 24.18 12.56 15.83
CA PRO A 58 24.48 11.92 14.57
C PRO A 58 25.80 11.13 14.76
N ASP A 59 25.76 9.81 14.61
CA ASP A 59 27.00 9.04 14.48
C ASP A 59 27.68 9.37 13.15
N ASN A 60 28.89 9.93 13.28
CA ASN A 60 29.96 10.01 12.30
C ASN A 60 29.60 10.14 10.83
N ASP A 61 29.54 11.37 10.31
CA ASP A 61 30.45 11.80 9.27
C ASP A 61 30.41 13.32 9.07
N ASN A 62 31.57 13.92 8.76
CA ASN A 62 31.79 15.34 8.50
C ASN A 62 30.99 15.86 7.29
N THR A 63 29.69 15.95 7.39
CA THR A 63 28.85 16.73 6.47
C THR A 63 28.28 17.93 7.20
N PRO A 64 28.43 19.17 6.66
CA PRO A 64 27.83 20.34 7.28
C PRO A 64 26.33 20.14 7.41
N ALA A 65 25.81 20.24 8.63
CA ALA A 65 24.39 20.24 8.90
C ALA A 65 23.74 21.40 8.11
N THR A 66 23.16 21.10 6.97
CA THR A 66 22.20 22.00 6.35
C THR A 66 20.99 22.01 7.29
N ARG A 67 20.65 23.20 7.78
CA ARG A 67 19.54 23.47 8.69
C ARG A 67 18.19 23.19 8.03
N ALA A 68 17.84 21.94 7.88
CA ALA A 68 16.46 21.51 7.76
C ALA A 68 16.18 20.63 8.98
N VAL A 69 15.62 21.21 10.01
CA VAL A 69 15.03 20.46 11.13
C VAL A 69 13.80 19.78 10.56
N GLU A 70 13.94 18.52 10.18
CA GLU A 70 12.79 17.67 9.92
C GLU A 70 12.02 17.56 11.23
N ARG A 71 10.86 18.19 11.29
CA ARG A 71 9.94 18.05 12.41
C ARG A 71 9.29 16.70 12.36
N GLY A 72 9.89 15.74 13.04
CA GLY A 72 9.27 14.59 13.64
C GLY A 72 8.65 13.59 12.67
N TYR A 73 9.13 12.38 12.77
CA TYR A 73 8.44 11.21 12.26
C TYR A 73 7.20 10.99 13.16
N GLY A 74 6.03 11.41 12.71
CA GLY A 74 4.76 11.27 13.40
C GLY A 74 3.82 10.35 12.63
N THR A 75 2.82 9.81 13.32
CA THR A 75 1.75 8.99 12.75
C THR A 75 0.51 9.85 12.57
N GLU A 76 -0.06 9.89 11.36
CA GLU A 76 -1.35 10.48 11.08
C GLU A 76 -2.44 9.40 11.20
N PHE A 77 -3.37 9.59 12.14
CA PHE A 77 -4.47 8.65 12.33
C PHE A 77 -5.50 8.80 11.22
N THR A 78 -5.92 7.67 10.66
CA THR A 78 -6.82 7.60 9.52
C THR A 78 -8.08 6.81 9.85
N LYS A 79 -9.07 6.87 8.96
CA LYS A 79 -10.30 6.11 9.11
C LYS A 79 -10.03 4.61 9.25
N GLY A 80 -10.54 4.04 10.35
CA GLY A 80 -10.37 2.63 10.67
C GLY A 80 -9.31 2.36 11.74
N ASP A 81 -8.45 3.34 12.06
CA ASP A 81 -7.53 3.22 13.19
C ASP A 81 -8.29 3.02 14.50
N ARG A 82 -7.73 2.19 15.39
CA ARG A 82 -8.34 1.85 16.66
C ARG A 82 -7.37 2.01 17.82
N ILE A 83 -7.86 2.62 18.92
CA ILE A 83 -7.14 2.73 20.19
C ILE A 83 -7.91 2.03 21.30
N GLY A 84 -7.19 1.54 22.31
CA GLY A 84 -7.78 0.99 23.52
C GLY A 84 -7.77 2.02 24.65
N LEU A 85 -8.94 2.24 25.26
CA LEU A 85 -9.11 3.18 26.37
C LEU A 85 -9.38 2.44 27.67
N TYR A 86 -8.70 2.86 28.73
CA TYR A 86 -8.95 2.48 30.12
C TYR A 86 -9.37 3.70 30.92
N VAL A 87 -10.40 3.54 31.76
CA VAL A 87 -10.87 4.56 32.69
C VAL A 87 -10.79 4.01 34.09
N VAL A 88 -10.03 4.66 34.97
CA VAL A 88 -9.78 4.26 36.34
C VAL A 88 -10.32 5.30 37.31
N LYS A 89 -11.18 4.91 38.25
CA LYS A 89 -11.60 5.73 39.36
C LYS A 89 -10.67 5.48 40.57
N GLN A 90 -10.10 6.55 41.10
CA GLN A 90 -9.36 6.56 42.35
C GLN A 90 -10.15 7.37 43.40
N ASP A 91 -10.44 6.78 44.53
CA ASP A 91 -11.13 7.48 45.62
C ASP A 91 -10.14 8.23 46.53
N ALA A 92 -10.67 8.98 47.52
CA ALA A 92 -9.88 9.74 48.48
C ALA A 92 -8.98 8.86 49.38
N SER A 93 -9.23 7.56 49.47
CA SER A 93 -8.43 6.57 50.19
C SER A 93 -7.48 5.81 49.29
N GLU A 94 -7.31 6.28 48.04
CA GLU A 94 -6.44 5.70 46.99
C GLU A 94 -6.86 4.30 46.54
N ASN A 95 -8.09 3.85 46.84
CA ASN A 95 -8.60 2.64 46.23
C ASN A 95 -8.91 2.87 44.76
N ARG A 96 -8.53 1.92 43.92
CA ARG A 96 -8.65 2.04 42.49
C ARG A 96 -9.52 0.94 41.92
N LYS A 97 -10.38 1.31 40.97
CA LYS A 97 -11.17 0.35 40.20
C LYS A 97 -11.29 0.81 38.75
N PHE A 98 -11.37 -0.13 37.85
CA PHE A 98 -11.72 0.16 36.47
C PHE A 98 -13.19 0.57 36.37
N LEU A 99 -13.47 1.68 35.71
CA LEU A 99 -14.79 2.02 35.21
C LEU A 99 -14.99 1.43 33.81
N TYR A 100 -13.95 1.49 32.97
CA TYR A 100 -13.93 0.84 31.69
C TYR A 100 -12.56 0.19 31.47
N GLN A 101 -12.57 -0.99 30.85
CA GLN A 101 -11.37 -1.74 30.50
C GLN A 101 -11.36 -1.99 28.99
N ASN A 102 -10.27 -1.65 28.35
CA ASN A 102 -10.01 -1.92 26.94
C ASN A 102 -11.15 -1.49 25.98
N LEU A 103 -11.74 -0.32 26.25
CA LEU A 103 -12.80 0.23 25.41
C LEU A 103 -12.21 0.59 24.04
N CYS A 104 -12.73 -0.02 22.97
CA CYS A 104 -12.25 0.20 21.62
C CYS A 104 -12.81 1.50 21.03
N LEU A 105 -11.97 2.50 20.82
CA LEU A 105 -12.33 3.69 20.06
C LEU A 105 -11.87 3.52 18.61
N THR A 106 -12.70 3.97 17.67
CA THR A 106 -12.40 3.89 16.23
C THR A 106 -12.40 5.28 15.63
N HIS A 107 -11.40 5.56 14.78
CA HIS A 107 -11.36 6.79 13.99
C HIS A 107 -12.29 6.66 12.79
N ASP A 108 -13.26 7.57 12.62
CA ASP A 108 -14.26 7.52 11.55
C ASP A 108 -13.86 8.26 10.26
N GLY A 109 -12.69 8.91 10.30
CA GLY A 109 -12.15 9.79 9.25
C GLY A 109 -12.22 11.27 9.61
N THR A 110 -12.95 11.62 10.69
CA THR A 110 -13.07 13.01 11.18
C THR A 110 -12.73 13.13 12.66
N GLY A 111 -12.86 12.04 13.42
CA GLY A 111 -12.59 12.01 14.84
C GLY A 111 -12.75 10.60 15.44
N TRP A 112 -12.63 10.53 16.75
CA TRP A 112 -12.68 9.27 17.51
C TRP A 112 -14.08 9.01 18.05
N THR A 113 -14.60 7.82 17.79
CA THR A 113 -15.94 7.40 18.17
C THR A 113 -15.89 6.27 19.19
N LEU A 114 -16.80 6.32 20.15
CA LEU A 114 -17.03 5.27 21.13
C LEU A 114 -17.88 4.13 20.53
N PRO A 115 -17.79 2.90 21.07
CA PRO A 115 -18.72 1.84 20.74
C PRO A 115 -20.17 2.26 20.94
N ALA A 116 -21.08 1.75 20.13
CA ALA A 116 -22.50 2.07 20.21
C ALA A 116 -23.07 1.77 21.60
N GLY A 117 -23.80 2.72 22.16
CA GLY A 117 -24.39 2.61 23.49
C GLY A 117 -23.45 2.93 24.67
N THR A 118 -22.21 3.35 24.37
CA THR A 118 -21.27 3.80 25.40
C THR A 118 -21.22 5.32 25.44
N GLU A 119 -21.39 5.90 26.61
CA GLU A 119 -21.24 7.33 26.87
C GLU A 119 -20.18 7.55 27.94
N LEU A 120 -19.21 8.41 27.67
CA LEU A 120 -18.24 8.89 28.65
C LEU A 120 -18.68 10.29 29.13
N THR A 121 -18.88 10.40 30.41
CA THR A 121 -19.18 11.67 31.09
C THR A 121 -18.09 11.96 32.10
N TYR A 122 -17.76 13.23 32.28
CA TYR A 122 -16.80 13.64 33.30
C TYR A 122 -17.49 14.14 34.54
N GLN A 123 -17.37 13.38 35.63
CA GLN A 123 -17.79 13.78 36.96
C GLN A 123 -16.75 13.28 37.97
N PRO A 124 -15.81 14.15 38.40
CA PRO A 124 -14.82 13.75 39.38
C PRO A 124 -15.52 13.42 40.70
N PRO A 125 -15.12 12.32 41.38
CA PRO A 125 -15.65 11.98 42.71
C PRO A 125 -15.18 13.02 43.71
N GLU A 126 -16.00 13.29 44.77
CA GLU A 126 -15.56 14.13 45.88
C GLU A 126 -14.29 13.56 46.51
N GLY A 127 -13.20 14.36 46.50
CA GLY A 127 -11.89 13.97 47.03
C GLY A 127 -11.16 12.86 46.30
N GLY A 128 -11.58 12.51 45.06
CA GLY A 128 -10.95 11.50 44.24
C GLY A 128 -10.62 12.01 42.82
N GLU A 129 -10.14 11.11 41.98
CA GLU A 129 -9.71 11.40 40.62
C GLU A 129 -10.22 10.34 39.63
N ILE A 130 -10.48 10.74 38.36
CA ILE A 130 -10.70 9.83 37.25
C ILE A 130 -9.49 9.93 36.31
N LEU A 131 -8.85 8.80 36.08
CA LEU A 131 -7.66 8.67 35.25
C LEU A 131 -8.02 7.99 33.93
N TYR A 132 -7.50 8.50 32.83
CA TYR A 132 -7.73 7.99 31.49
C TYR A 132 -6.40 7.56 30.89
N PHE A 133 -6.35 6.34 30.33
CA PHE A 133 -5.15 5.79 29.68
C PHE A 133 -5.53 5.23 28.33
N ALA A 134 -4.80 5.60 27.29
CA ALA A 134 -4.99 5.09 25.94
C ALA A 134 -3.72 4.44 25.40
N TYR A 135 -3.90 3.50 24.49
CA TYR A 135 -2.80 2.87 23.74
C TYR A 135 -3.21 2.60 22.29
N TYR A 136 -2.24 2.58 21.39
CA TYR A 136 -2.35 2.25 19.97
C TYR A 136 -1.23 1.29 19.58
N PRO A 137 -1.44 0.34 18.67
CA PRO A 137 -2.72 -0.06 18.07
C PRO A 137 -3.55 -0.95 19.00
N TYR A 138 -4.86 -0.89 18.87
CA TYR A 138 -5.78 -1.67 19.67
C TYR A 138 -5.54 -3.17 19.62
N GLN A 139 -5.62 -3.83 20.77
CA GLN A 139 -5.50 -5.28 20.92
C GLN A 139 -6.78 -5.84 21.56
N ASP A 140 -7.37 -6.88 20.97
CA ASP A 140 -8.57 -7.52 21.54
C ASP A 140 -8.30 -8.16 22.89
N ASN A 141 -7.10 -8.73 23.10
CA ASN A 141 -6.71 -9.35 24.36
C ASN A 141 -5.66 -8.51 25.10
N MET A 142 -6.08 -7.90 26.20
CA MET A 142 -5.24 -7.11 27.10
C MET A 142 -5.07 -7.74 28.49
N GLU A 143 -5.46 -9.00 28.69
CA GLU A 143 -5.33 -9.70 29.97
C GLU A 143 -3.87 -9.71 30.44
N GLY A 144 -3.66 -9.27 31.67
CA GLY A 144 -2.34 -9.22 32.31
C GLY A 144 -1.34 -8.23 31.67
N LYS A 145 -1.80 -7.34 30.74
CA LYS A 145 -0.93 -6.35 30.07
C LYS A 145 -0.96 -4.95 30.67
N VAL A 146 -1.88 -4.69 31.59
CA VAL A 146 -1.97 -3.42 32.32
C VAL A 146 -1.67 -3.60 33.81
N ASN A 147 -1.23 -2.55 34.47
CA ASN A 147 -0.89 -2.57 35.89
C ASN A 147 -1.53 -1.39 36.63
N ILE A 148 -2.73 -1.62 37.17
CA ILE A 148 -3.46 -0.62 37.96
C ILE A 148 -2.75 -0.24 39.28
N ASP A 149 -1.94 -1.17 39.83
CA ASP A 149 -1.23 -0.97 41.09
C ASP A 149 0.06 -0.15 40.93
N ALA A 150 0.56 0.00 39.70
CA ALA A 150 1.75 0.81 39.40
C ALA A 150 1.48 2.33 39.46
N LEU A 151 0.23 2.72 39.61
CA LEU A 151 -0.17 4.10 39.80
C LEU A 151 0.30 4.58 41.18
N ASN A 152 1.28 5.52 41.22
CA ASN A 152 1.91 5.96 42.46
C ASN A 152 0.97 6.80 43.33
N PRO A 153 0.85 6.51 44.63
CA PRO A 153 -0.03 7.26 45.53
C PRO A 153 0.37 8.71 45.80
N ASN A 154 1.60 9.09 45.49
CA ASN A 154 2.11 10.41 45.89
C ASN A 154 1.93 11.54 44.85
N GLY A 155 0.97 11.42 43.92
CA GLY A 155 0.41 12.55 43.16
C GLY A 155 1.34 13.21 42.14
N GLN A 156 2.52 12.70 41.86
CA GLN A 156 3.36 13.14 40.77
C GLN A 156 3.14 12.23 39.56
N GLY A 157 2.34 12.72 38.63
CA GLY A 157 2.16 12.22 37.28
C GLY A 157 2.20 10.70 37.11
N VAL A 158 1.02 10.07 37.04
CA VAL A 158 0.94 8.67 36.63
C VAL A 158 1.32 8.59 35.16
N GLU A 159 2.53 8.21 34.89
CA GLU A 159 3.02 8.02 33.54
C GLU A 159 2.27 6.83 32.89
N ALA A 160 1.75 7.03 31.70
CA ALA A 160 1.08 5.98 30.94
C ALA A 160 1.97 4.75 30.74
N GLN A 161 3.29 4.94 30.62
CA GLN A 161 4.26 3.87 30.53
C GLN A 161 4.22 2.91 31.72
N ARG A 162 3.98 3.40 32.95
CA ARG A 162 3.87 2.54 34.13
C ARG A 162 2.60 1.71 34.11
N PHE A 163 1.49 2.32 33.67
CA PHE A 163 0.21 1.62 33.54
C PHE A 163 0.31 0.50 32.48
N PHE A 164 0.97 0.76 31.35
CA PHE A 164 1.14 -0.17 30.23
C PHE A 164 2.49 -0.92 30.24
N ILE A 165 3.27 -0.89 31.32
CA ILE A 165 4.62 -1.46 31.33
C ILE A 165 4.66 -2.92 30.86
N ARG A 166 3.68 -3.73 31.26
CA ARG A 166 3.61 -5.14 30.85
C ARG A 166 3.26 -5.32 29.37
N LEU A 167 2.52 -4.39 28.77
CA LEU A 167 2.26 -4.34 27.34
C LEU A 167 3.56 -3.98 26.59
N ILE A 168 4.25 -2.94 27.05
CA ILE A 168 5.50 -2.44 26.46
C ILE A 168 6.56 -3.53 26.47
N GLU A 169 6.78 -4.20 27.61
CA GLU A 169 7.79 -5.28 27.76
C GLU A 169 7.52 -6.49 26.88
N ARG A 170 6.28 -6.72 26.47
CA ARG A 170 5.86 -7.86 25.65
C ARG A 170 5.57 -7.49 24.20
N TRP A 171 5.75 -6.21 23.86
CA TRP A 171 5.48 -5.76 22.50
C TRP A 171 6.54 -6.26 21.54
N MET A 172 6.09 -6.81 20.43
CA MET A 172 6.96 -7.33 19.37
C MET A 172 6.53 -6.69 18.05
N PRO A 173 7.32 -5.72 17.54
CA PRO A 173 7.12 -5.22 16.18
C PRO A 173 7.16 -6.36 15.15
N ALA A 174 6.43 -6.21 14.05
CA ALA A 174 6.43 -7.21 12.98
C ALA A 174 7.83 -7.41 12.39
N ASP A 175 8.15 -8.65 12.03
CA ASP A 175 9.43 -8.97 11.35
C ASP A 175 9.49 -8.36 9.95
N ASP A 176 8.36 -8.29 9.27
CA ASP A 176 8.20 -7.64 7.98
C ASP A 176 7.34 -6.39 8.14
N GLN A 177 7.95 -5.23 7.95
CA GLN A 177 7.33 -3.91 8.02
C GLN A 177 7.41 -3.20 6.66
N SER A 178 7.48 -3.93 5.56
CA SER A 178 7.61 -3.36 4.22
C SER A 178 6.33 -2.68 3.71
N THR A 179 5.18 -2.93 4.35
CA THR A 179 3.93 -2.21 4.07
C THR A 179 3.64 -1.17 5.15
N TYR A 180 2.89 -0.13 4.78
CA TYR A 180 2.49 0.94 5.71
C TYR A 180 1.68 0.38 6.88
N GLU A 181 0.76 -0.56 6.63
CA GLU A 181 -0.04 -1.19 7.67
C GLU A 181 0.82 -1.98 8.66
N ALA A 182 1.78 -2.76 8.17
CA ALA A 182 2.67 -3.54 9.05
C ALA A 182 3.61 -2.63 9.85
N TYR A 183 4.07 -1.53 9.25
CA TYR A 183 4.87 -0.50 9.91
C TYR A 183 4.08 0.17 11.04
N THR A 184 2.89 0.72 10.75
CA THR A 184 2.06 1.40 11.75
C THR A 184 1.52 0.45 12.83
N ALA A 185 1.18 -0.79 12.47
CA ALA A 185 0.79 -1.82 13.44
C ALA A 185 1.93 -2.25 14.39
N SER A 186 3.18 -1.97 14.04
CA SER A 186 4.36 -2.23 14.88
C SER A 186 4.64 -1.11 15.90
N ASP A 187 4.04 0.06 15.72
CA ASP A 187 4.31 1.27 16.47
C ASP A 187 3.42 1.37 17.71
N LEU A 188 3.93 0.85 18.83
CA LEU A 188 3.22 0.97 20.12
C LEU A 188 3.31 2.38 20.66
N MET A 189 2.16 3.00 20.86
CA MET A 189 2.03 4.29 21.54
C MET A 189 1.15 4.19 22.76
N VAL A 190 1.43 4.98 23.80
CA VAL A 190 0.61 5.09 25.00
C VAL A 190 0.41 6.55 25.39
N ALA A 191 -0.70 6.85 26.08
CA ALA A 191 -0.98 8.19 26.55
C ALA A 191 -1.74 8.19 27.87
N ARG A 192 -1.53 9.22 28.69
CA ARG A 192 -2.45 9.65 29.75
C ARG A 192 -3.38 10.72 29.19
N GLY A 193 -4.67 10.59 29.44
CA GLY A 193 -5.67 11.58 29.03
C GLY A 193 -5.74 12.77 29.97
N GLU A 194 -5.90 13.95 29.39
CA GLU A 194 -6.14 15.21 30.10
C GLU A 194 -7.55 15.72 29.79
N VAL A 195 -8.28 16.11 30.84
CA VAL A 195 -9.63 16.65 30.69
C VAL A 195 -9.61 18.17 30.89
N ALA A 196 -10.07 18.90 29.89
CA ALA A 196 -10.23 20.34 29.94
C ALA A 196 -11.66 20.76 29.56
N LYS A 197 -12.12 21.88 30.11
CA LYS A 197 -13.41 22.49 29.68
C LYS A 197 -13.28 22.99 28.27
N ARG A 198 -14.36 22.91 27.50
CA ARG A 198 -14.41 23.49 26.14
C ARG A 198 -14.25 25.00 26.20
N THR A 199 -13.49 25.54 25.25
CA THR A 199 -13.22 26.99 25.13
C THR A 199 -14.00 27.65 24.01
N ASP A 200 -14.78 26.88 23.25
CA ASP A 200 -15.59 27.34 22.10
C ASP A 200 -16.99 27.88 22.48
N GLY A 201 -17.26 27.99 23.78
CA GLY A 201 -18.55 28.49 24.29
C GLY A 201 -19.67 27.44 24.32
N THR A 202 -19.40 26.18 23.97
CA THR A 202 -20.33 25.06 24.12
C THR A 202 -20.11 24.36 25.47
N ASP A 203 -21.22 23.86 26.06
CA ASP A 203 -21.11 23.05 27.29
C ASP A 203 -20.41 21.72 26.99
N GLY A 204 -19.54 21.31 27.91
CA GLY A 204 -18.86 20.04 27.85
C GLY A 204 -17.36 20.13 28.16
N SER A 205 -16.70 18.98 28.08
CA SER A 205 -15.26 18.85 28.28
C SER A 205 -14.62 18.06 27.15
N VAL A 206 -13.33 18.30 26.92
CA VAL A 206 -12.51 17.58 25.95
C VAL A 206 -11.55 16.69 26.73
N LEU A 207 -11.54 15.40 26.39
CA LEU A 207 -10.53 14.45 26.83
C LEU A 207 -9.48 14.34 25.72
N SER A 208 -8.29 14.83 25.97
CA SER A 208 -7.19 14.88 25.00
C SER A 208 -6.12 13.86 25.35
N PHE A 209 -5.63 13.15 24.32
CA PHE A 209 -4.48 12.26 24.40
C PHE A 209 -3.40 12.74 23.45
N THR A 210 -2.17 12.89 23.97
CA THR A 210 -0.95 13.00 23.15
C THR A 210 -0.23 11.66 23.25
N MET A 211 -0.25 10.91 22.15
CA MET A 211 0.29 9.54 22.12
C MET A 211 1.81 9.58 22.08
N GLU A 212 2.46 8.84 22.97
CA GLU A 212 3.91 8.75 23.07
C GLU A 212 4.39 7.40 22.56
N HIS A 213 5.29 7.41 21.57
CA HIS A 213 5.90 6.21 21.02
C HIS A 213 6.73 5.47 22.07
N GLN A 214 6.62 4.15 22.09
CA GLN A 214 7.30 3.32 23.09
C GLN A 214 8.47 2.51 22.52
N MET A 215 8.54 2.39 21.19
CA MET A 215 9.62 1.70 20.49
C MET A 215 10.57 2.72 19.84
N PRO A 216 11.84 2.39 19.64
CA PRO A 216 12.74 3.23 18.84
C PRO A 216 12.45 3.05 17.34
N LEU A 217 12.62 4.13 16.59
CA LEU A 217 12.50 4.15 15.13
C LEU A 217 13.88 4.21 14.48
N ALA A 218 14.22 3.23 13.64
CA ALA A 218 15.35 3.32 12.74
C ALA A 218 14.89 3.92 11.41
N VAL A 219 15.62 4.94 10.96
CA VAL A 219 15.42 5.61 9.68
C VAL A 219 16.69 5.46 8.86
N PHE A 220 16.58 4.88 7.67
CA PHE A 220 17.72 4.66 6.79
C PHE A 220 17.61 5.57 5.58
N ARG A 221 18.61 6.41 5.40
CA ARG A 221 18.78 7.26 4.22
C ARG A 221 19.89 6.68 3.35
N LEU A 222 19.48 6.04 2.25
CA LEU A 222 20.40 5.43 1.29
C LEU A 222 20.72 6.42 0.17
N PRO A 223 21.88 6.27 -0.51
CA PRO A 223 22.12 6.99 -1.74
C PRO A 223 21.08 6.55 -2.78
N THR A 224 20.32 7.50 -3.28
CA THR A 224 19.25 7.26 -4.25
C THR A 224 19.41 8.23 -5.42
N THR A 225 19.12 7.77 -6.63
CA THR A 225 19.04 8.61 -7.81
C THR A 225 17.60 8.81 -8.20
N LYS A 226 17.16 10.05 -8.24
CA LYS A 226 15.88 10.46 -8.81
C LYS A 226 16.14 10.96 -10.23
N TYR A 227 15.47 10.35 -11.19
CA TYR A 227 15.51 10.79 -12.57
C TYR A 227 14.30 11.67 -12.85
N THR A 228 14.53 12.82 -13.48
CA THR A 228 13.49 13.73 -13.93
C THR A 228 13.48 13.84 -15.44
N TYR A 229 12.32 14.05 -16.03
CA TYR A 229 12.15 14.28 -17.46
C TYR A 229 10.87 15.05 -17.73
N SER A 230 10.85 15.74 -18.88
CA SER A 230 9.67 16.45 -19.36
C SER A 230 8.95 15.61 -20.42
N GLU A 231 7.65 15.50 -20.31
CA GLU A 231 6.78 14.87 -21.30
C GLU A 231 5.59 15.77 -21.63
N THR A 232 4.91 15.49 -22.74
CA THR A 232 3.69 16.19 -23.11
C THR A 232 2.49 15.25 -22.96
N ILE A 233 1.58 15.59 -22.04
CA ILE A 233 0.32 14.87 -21.80
C ILE A 233 -0.83 15.74 -22.25
N ASP A 234 -1.70 15.25 -23.12
CA ASP A 234 -2.85 15.99 -23.67
C ASP A 234 -2.46 17.38 -24.23
N GLY A 235 -1.28 17.46 -24.84
CA GLY A 235 -0.75 18.71 -25.41
C GLY A 235 -0.16 19.70 -24.41
N LYS A 236 -0.08 19.34 -23.12
CA LYS A 236 0.52 20.17 -22.07
C LYS A 236 1.86 19.60 -21.63
N PRO A 237 2.91 20.43 -21.52
CA PRO A 237 4.17 20.01 -20.93
C PRO A 237 3.93 19.60 -19.46
N THR A 238 4.45 18.44 -19.08
CA THR A 238 4.35 17.90 -17.72
C THR A 238 5.71 17.35 -17.33
N GLU A 239 6.16 17.72 -16.14
CA GLU A 239 7.38 17.16 -15.57
C GLU A 239 7.05 15.87 -14.83
N LYS A 240 7.88 14.86 -15.00
CA LYS A 240 7.78 13.54 -14.38
C LYS A 240 9.11 13.15 -13.74
N SER A 241 9.02 12.30 -12.73
CA SER A 241 10.21 11.76 -12.08
C SER A 241 10.02 10.29 -11.71
N TYR A 242 11.12 9.57 -11.61
CA TYR A 242 11.18 8.21 -11.06
C TYR A 242 12.48 8.00 -10.30
N ARG A 243 12.52 7.01 -9.41
CA ARG A 243 13.68 6.72 -8.56
C ARG A 243 14.35 5.42 -8.97
N LEU A 244 15.67 5.36 -8.73
CA LEU A 244 16.42 4.13 -8.88
C LEU A 244 16.10 3.18 -7.72
N TYR A 245 15.94 1.91 -8.02
CA TYR A 245 15.79 0.85 -7.04
C TYR A 245 17.02 0.72 -6.13
N SER A 246 16.84 0.64 -4.81
CA SER A 246 17.92 0.53 -3.83
C SER A 246 17.97 -0.83 -3.10
N GLY A 247 16.88 -1.58 -3.05
CA GLY A 247 16.79 -2.96 -2.54
C GLY A 247 17.33 -3.16 -1.13
N LEU A 248 16.86 -2.37 -0.17
CA LEU A 248 17.22 -2.56 1.24
C LEU A 248 16.59 -3.86 1.79
N ASP A 249 17.40 -4.73 2.38
CA ASP A 249 16.96 -6.02 2.93
C ASP A 249 16.43 -5.95 4.38
N ALA A 250 16.27 -4.74 4.93
CA ALA A 250 15.79 -4.53 6.30
C ALA A 250 14.29 -4.83 6.48
N LYS A 251 13.54 -5.16 5.42
CA LYS A 251 12.07 -5.29 5.46
C LYS A 251 11.40 -4.08 6.12
N ALA A 252 11.84 -2.90 5.74
CA ALA A 252 11.42 -1.60 6.25
C ALA A 252 10.45 -0.94 5.25
N TRP A 253 9.53 -0.14 5.75
CA TRP A 253 8.64 0.65 4.91
C TRP A 253 9.41 1.79 4.23
N LEU A 254 9.23 1.91 2.89
CA LEU A 254 9.76 3.02 2.11
C LEU A 254 8.76 4.19 2.14
N ALA A 255 9.14 5.29 2.79
CA ALA A 255 8.32 6.49 2.90
C ALA A 255 8.47 7.41 1.67
N ASP A 256 7.54 8.35 1.51
CA ASP A 256 7.51 9.30 0.38
C ASP A 256 8.74 10.23 0.33
N ASP A 257 9.37 10.47 1.49
CA ASP A 257 10.62 11.23 1.61
C ASP A 257 11.87 10.42 1.21
N ASN A 258 11.65 9.22 0.65
CA ASN A 258 12.69 8.30 0.22
C ASN A 258 13.60 7.79 1.35
N THR A 259 13.08 7.75 2.58
CA THR A 259 13.72 7.05 3.70
C THR A 259 13.03 5.72 3.97
N TYR A 260 13.82 4.71 4.33
CA TYR A 260 13.26 3.46 4.86
C TYR A 260 13.07 3.59 6.35
N ARG A 261 11.92 3.19 6.86
CA ARG A 261 11.54 3.30 8.28
C ARG A 261 11.20 1.94 8.86
N ARG A 262 11.74 1.65 10.04
CA ARG A 262 11.52 0.39 10.75
C ARG A 262 11.41 0.63 12.25
N ILE A 263 10.31 0.18 12.84
CA ILE A 263 10.15 0.14 14.28
C ILE A 263 11.01 -1.01 14.83
N MET A 264 11.90 -0.69 15.75
CA MET A 264 12.81 -1.65 16.34
C MET A 264 12.27 -2.17 17.66
N ASN A 265 12.55 -3.44 17.96
CA ASN A 265 12.17 -3.98 19.25
C ASN A 265 13.00 -3.31 20.35
N TRP A 266 12.34 -2.82 21.39
CA TRP A 266 13.02 -2.22 22.52
C TRP A 266 13.24 -3.25 23.63
N TYR A 267 14.51 -3.49 23.95
CA TYR A 267 14.90 -4.28 25.13
C TYR A 267 15.77 -3.44 26.02
N SER A 268 15.31 -3.17 27.23
CA SER A 268 15.69 -2.10 28.14
C SER A 268 17.14 -2.02 28.59
N THR A 269 17.97 -3.03 28.38
CA THR A 269 19.29 -3.09 29.03
C THR A 269 20.48 -3.19 28.07
N SER A 270 20.24 -3.38 26.78
CA SER A 270 21.30 -3.59 25.78
C SER A 270 21.04 -2.80 24.51
N ASN A 271 22.13 -2.31 23.92
CA ASN A 271 22.06 -1.72 22.58
C ASN A 271 21.57 -2.75 21.54
N ILE A 272 20.79 -2.32 20.58
CA ILE A 272 20.28 -3.13 19.48
C ILE A 272 21.20 -2.96 18.28
N GLY A 273 22.03 -3.96 18.02
CA GLY A 273 22.83 -4.00 16.80
C GLY A 273 22.02 -4.55 15.64
N PHE A 274 22.27 -4.05 14.43
CA PHE A 274 21.72 -4.60 13.18
C PHE A 274 22.78 -4.56 12.08
N SER A 275 22.63 -5.43 11.08
CA SER A 275 23.42 -5.48 9.86
C SER A 275 22.47 -5.68 8.68
N TYR A 276 22.50 -4.73 7.75
CA TYR A 276 21.65 -4.77 6.57
C TYR A 276 22.46 -4.58 5.28
N SER A 277 21.84 -4.91 4.16
CA SER A 277 22.42 -4.72 2.83
C SER A 277 21.49 -3.91 1.96
N TYR A 278 22.08 -3.19 0.99
CA TYR A 278 21.35 -2.52 -0.06
C TYR A 278 22.13 -2.62 -1.38
N TYR A 279 21.51 -2.22 -2.48
CA TYR A 279 22.17 -2.13 -3.77
C TYR A 279 22.44 -0.67 -4.13
N ASN A 280 23.70 -0.36 -4.49
CA ASN A 280 24.05 0.96 -5.01
C ASN A 280 23.58 1.12 -6.48
N SER A 281 23.82 2.30 -7.08
CA SER A 281 23.45 2.59 -8.47
C SER A 281 24.12 1.70 -9.53
N SER A 282 25.19 1.00 -9.19
CA SER A 282 25.85 0.01 -10.05
C SER A 282 25.35 -1.40 -9.81
N LEU A 283 24.29 -1.58 -9.01
CA LEU A 283 23.76 -2.88 -8.57
C LEU A 283 24.78 -3.75 -7.84
N GLU A 284 25.74 -3.13 -7.18
CA GLU A 284 26.65 -3.82 -6.26
C GLU A 284 26.03 -3.89 -4.88
N LYS A 285 26.01 -5.08 -4.29
CA LYS A 285 25.53 -5.28 -2.92
C LYS A 285 26.50 -4.67 -1.92
N ARG A 286 26.02 -3.74 -1.11
CA ARG A 286 26.74 -3.08 -0.03
C ARG A 286 26.16 -3.50 1.31
N HIS A 287 27.01 -3.53 2.35
CA HIS A 287 26.62 -3.85 3.71
C HIS A 287 26.89 -2.66 4.62
N PHE A 288 26.04 -2.46 5.59
CA PHE A 288 26.24 -1.50 6.65
C PHE A 288 25.72 -2.02 7.98
N ASP A 289 26.36 -1.59 9.05
CA ASP A 289 26.03 -1.94 10.42
C ASP A 289 25.56 -0.70 11.16
N GLY A 290 24.70 -0.88 12.14
CA GLY A 290 24.26 0.18 13.00
C GLY A 290 23.89 -0.32 14.39
N THR A 291 23.74 0.65 15.29
CA THR A 291 23.37 0.36 16.68
C THR A 291 22.41 1.40 17.20
N ILE A 292 21.29 0.95 17.75
CA ILE A 292 20.36 1.78 18.51
C ILE A 292 20.73 1.66 19.99
N LYS A 293 20.94 2.78 20.64
CA LYS A 293 21.30 2.82 22.06
C LYS A 293 20.16 2.28 22.93
N ALA A 294 20.54 1.57 24.00
CA ALA A 294 19.59 1.18 25.03
C ALA A 294 18.90 2.43 25.62
N ASP A 295 17.72 2.22 26.19
CA ASP A 295 16.93 3.28 26.84
C ASP A 295 16.55 4.46 25.92
N SER A 296 16.07 4.13 24.74
CA SER A 296 15.70 5.12 23.71
C SER A 296 14.24 4.96 23.23
N PRO A 297 13.24 4.73 24.12
CA PRO A 297 11.85 4.67 23.70
C PRO A 297 11.42 6.00 23.08
N GLY A 298 10.61 5.96 22.03
CA GLY A 298 10.09 7.14 21.37
C GLY A 298 11.11 8.04 20.70
N LYS A 299 12.33 7.53 20.46
CA LYS A 299 13.38 8.26 19.74
C LYS A 299 13.60 7.68 18.35
N TYR A 300 13.89 8.54 17.36
CA TYR A 300 14.34 8.07 16.07
C TYR A 300 15.86 8.18 15.92
N PHE A 301 16.41 7.26 15.13
CA PHE A 301 17.82 7.18 14.77
C PHE A 301 17.95 7.26 13.26
N LEU A 302 18.56 8.32 12.76
CA LEU A 302 18.82 8.49 11.33
C LEU A 302 20.20 7.90 10.99
N PHE A 303 20.20 6.87 10.15
CA PHE A 303 21.39 6.26 9.59
C PHE A 303 21.58 6.73 8.15
N THR A 304 22.54 7.60 7.94
CA THR A 304 22.93 8.04 6.60
C THR A 304 24.02 7.10 6.07
N VAL A 305 23.65 6.27 5.10
CA VAL A 305 24.51 5.21 4.57
C VAL A 305 25.23 5.72 3.33
N ASP A 306 26.56 5.56 3.27
CA ASP A 306 27.43 5.95 2.13
C ASP A 306 27.19 7.38 1.62
N GLY A 307 27.05 8.32 2.57
CA GLY A 307 26.79 9.73 2.26
C GLY A 307 25.36 10.04 1.87
N GLY A 308 24.45 9.11 2.04
CA GLY A 308 23.01 9.08 1.70
C GLY A 308 22.36 10.38 1.30
N GLY A 309 21.33 10.28 0.53
CA GLY A 309 20.60 11.42 0.01
C GLY A 309 20.20 11.23 -1.44
N GLU A 310 19.31 12.09 -1.92
CA GLU A 310 18.81 12.03 -3.28
C GLU A 310 19.71 12.85 -4.21
N THR A 311 20.18 12.21 -5.29
CA THR A 311 20.83 12.90 -6.41
C THR A 311 19.84 12.98 -7.55
N GLU A 312 19.56 14.17 -8.05
CA GLU A 312 18.65 14.40 -9.15
C GLU A 312 19.40 14.45 -10.49
N ILE A 313 18.94 13.66 -11.48
CA ILE A 313 19.51 13.56 -12.81
C ILE A 313 18.40 13.68 -13.85
N GLU A 314 18.58 14.54 -14.85
CA GLU A 314 17.68 14.58 -16.00
C GLU A 314 17.94 13.35 -16.90
N ARG A 315 16.99 12.42 -16.93
CA ARG A 315 17.04 11.21 -17.73
C ARG A 315 15.62 10.74 -18.05
N ALA A 316 15.28 10.76 -19.31
CA ALA A 316 14.02 10.19 -19.76
C ALA A 316 13.96 8.68 -19.50
N LEU A 317 12.77 8.20 -19.15
CA LEU A 317 12.43 6.78 -19.15
C LEU A 317 12.65 6.21 -20.56
N GLN A 318 13.21 5.01 -20.67
CA GLN A 318 13.56 4.41 -21.95
C GLN A 318 12.97 3.01 -22.12
N VAL A 319 12.75 2.65 -23.37
CA VAL A 319 12.42 1.28 -23.75
C VAL A 319 13.59 0.36 -23.38
N GLY A 320 13.29 -0.72 -22.65
CA GLY A 320 14.29 -1.63 -22.10
C GLY A 320 14.61 -1.41 -20.64
N ASP A 321 14.12 -0.33 -20.00
CA ASP A 321 14.23 -0.14 -18.56
C ASP A 321 13.43 -1.22 -17.82
N PHE A 322 13.89 -1.58 -16.63
CA PHE A 322 13.29 -2.64 -15.82
C PHE A 322 12.28 -2.04 -14.82
N TYR A 323 11.11 -2.64 -14.74
CA TYR A 323 10.07 -2.26 -13.79
C TYR A 323 10.02 -3.26 -12.64
N MET A 324 10.11 -2.75 -11.40
CA MET A 324 10.27 -3.54 -10.19
C MET A 324 8.94 -3.73 -9.45
N SER A 325 8.87 -4.71 -8.55
CA SER A 325 7.67 -5.05 -7.76
C SER A 325 7.20 -3.94 -6.82
N ASP A 326 8.10 -3.03 -6.43
CA ASP A 326 7.81 -1.83 -5.62
C ASP A 326 7.44 -0.60 -6.47
N GLY A 327 7.32 -0.74 -7.79
CA GLY A 327 7.03 0.35 -8.72
C GLY A 327 8.22 1.21 -9.11
N THR A 328 9.43 0.90 -8.63
CA THR A 328 10.65 1.62 -9.01
C THR A 328 11.17 1.16 -10.38
N ILE A 329 12.10 1.94 -10.94
CA ILE A 329 12.72 1.67 -12.24
C ILE A 329 14.22 1.46 -12.06
N ILE A 330 14.75 0.41 -12.69
CA ILE A 330 16.19 0.27 -12.90
C ILE A 330 16.48 0.59 -14.36
N PRO A 331 17.26 1.64 -14.66
CA PRO A 331 17.71 1.92 -16.01
C PRO A 331 18.50 0.76 -16.62
N ASN A 332 18.27 0.46 -17.89
CA ASN A 332 18.89 -0.70 -18.56
C ASN A 332 20.41 -0.67 -18.53
N GLU A 333 21.01 0.52 -18.57
CA GLU A 333 22.46 0.73 -18.54
C GLU A 333 23.12 0.30 -17.23
N HIS A 334 22.37 0.21 -16.12
CA HIS A 334 22.90 -0.25 -14.83
C HIS A 334 23.06 -1.78 -14.76
N VAL A 335 22.46 -2.51 -15.68
CA VAL A 335 22.62 -3.96 -15.83
C VAL A 335 23.51 -4.24 -17.04
N SER A 336 24.77 -4.59 -16.80
CA SER A 336 25.73 -4.85 -17.88
C SER A 336 25.42 -6.13 -18.67
N THR A 337 25.28 -7.25 -17.99
CA THR A 337 25.02 -8.58 -18.60
C THR A 337 23.78 -9.26 -18.03
N THR A 338 23.75 -9.48 -16.72
CA THR A 338 22.66 -10.17 -16.03
C THR A 338 22.39 -9.46 -14.71
N MET A 339 21.13 -9.26 -14.40
CA MET A 339 20.68 -8.69 -13.14
C MET A 339 21.03 -9.63 -11.98
N PRO A 340 21.50 -9.13 -10.82
CA PRO A 340 21.70 -9.96 -9.63
C PRO A 340 20.44 -10.77 -9.26
N ALA A 341 20.60 -12.03 -8.84
CA ALA A 341 19.48 -12.97 -8.70
C ALA A 341 18.41 -12.55 -7.67
N ASP A 342 18.78 -11.82 -6.64
CA ASP A 342 17.86 -11.27 -5.65
C ASP A 342 17.08 -10.07 -6.22
N ILE A 343 17.72 -9.18 -6.97
CA ILE A 343 17.04 -8.09 -7.68
C ILE A 343 16.15 -8.65 -8.81
N GLN A 344 16.61 -9.67 -9.52
CA GLN A 344 15.86 -10.31 -10.60
C GLN A 344 14.49 -10.84 -10.14
N LYS A 345 14.37 -11.32 -8.90
CA LYS A 345 13.10 -11.78 -8.31
C LYS A 345 12.09 -10.64 -8.14
N GLU A 346 12.57 -9.43 -7.95
CA GLU A 346 11.73 -8.24 -7.78
C GLU A 346 11.40 -7.57 -9.13
N CYS A 347 12.04 -7.98 -10.22
CA CYS A 347 11.74 -7.46 -11.54
C CYS A 347 10.45 -8.10 -12.07
N VAL A 348 9.45 -7.28 -12.39
CA VAL A 348 8.16 -7.77 -12.90
C VAL A 348 8.05 -7.67 -14.41
N GLY A 349 8.83 -6.79 -15.06
CA GLY A 349 8.76 -6.64 -16.50
C GLY A 349 9.73 -5.62 -17.07
N VAL A 350 9.64 -5.43 -18.38
CA VAL A 350 10.48 -4.54 -19.18
C VAL A 350 9.62 -3.47 -19.86
N VAL A 351 10.03 -2.22 -19.75
CA VAL A 351 9.36 -1.10 -20.42
C VAL A 351 9.47 -1.27 -21.94
N TYR A 352 8.33 -1.30 -22.64
CA TYR A 352 8.31 -1.40 -24.10
C TYR A 352 7.75 -0.15 -24.81
N ALA A 353 7.05 0.71 -24.07
CA ALA A 353 6.57 2.00 -24.55
C ALA A 353 6.65 3.04 -23.45
N VAL A 354 6.94 4.28 -23.81
CA VAL A 354 7.13 5.40 -22.88
C VAL A 354 6.11 6.50 -23.21
N GLY A 355 5.44 7.02 -22.17
CA GLY A 355 4.49 8.11 -22.27
C GLY A 355 3.29 7.82 -23.17
N GLU A 356 2.68 8.87 -23.69
CA GLU A 356 1.56 8.81 -24.66
C GLU A 356 2.06 8.80 -26.09
N GLU A 357 3.06 7.99 -26.41
CA GLU A 357 3.66 8.00 -27.74
C GLU A 357 2.67 7.66 -28.88
N LYS A 358 2.90 8.30 -30.01
CA LYS A 358 2.27 7.95 -31.28
C LYS A 358 3.00 6.77 -31.89
N VAL A 359 2.32 5.69 -32.13
CA VAL A 359 2.83 4.55 -32.89
C VAL A 359 2.13 4.48 -34.22
N GLY A 360 2.90 4.52 -35.32
CA GLY A 360 2.34 4.44 -36.66
C GLY A 360 1.32 5.54 -37.00
N GLY A 361 1.35 6.68 -36.33
CA GLY A 361 0.39 7.77 -36.48
C GLY A 361 -0.80 7.71 -35.52
N TYR A 362 -0.93 6.65 -34.71
CA TYR A 362 -2.03 6.47 -33.77
C TYR A 362 -1.66 6.99 -32.38
N LYS A 363 -2.60 7.69 -31.72
CA LYS A 363 -2.45 8.12 -30.33
C LYS A 363 -2.86 7.00 -29.41
N ARG A 364 -2.09 6.78 -28.36
CA ARG A 364 -2.53 5.98 -27.21
C ARG A 364 -3.81 6.58 -26.64
N ASN A 365 -4.93 5.85 -26.74
CA ASN A 365 -6.25 6.32 -26.31
C ASN A 365 -7.03 5.22 -25.57
N ASP A 366 -6.55 4.83 -24.39
CA ASP A 366 -7.20 3.85 -23.53
C ASP A 366 -8.06 4.58 -22.51
N HIS A 367 -9.35 4.81 -22.83
CA HIS A 367 -10.23 5.67 -22.04
C HIS A 367 -10.57 5.07 -20.66
N LEU A 368 -10.72 3.73 -20.55
CA LEU A 368 -10.96 3.09 -19.26
C LEU A 368 -9.68 3.07 -18.41
N LEU A 369 -8.51 2.94 -19.01
CA LEU A 369 -7.25 3.08 -18.31
C LEU A 369 -7.11 4.49 -17.71
N LYS A 370 -7.38 5.52 -18.50
CA LYS A 370 -7.32 6.93 -18.04
C LYS A 370 -8.31 7.20 -16.91
N ARG A 371 -9.50 6.60 -16.96
CA ARG A 371 -10.53 6.75 -15.92
C ARG A 371 -10.15 6.03 -14.63
N ASP A 372 -9.76 4.76 -14.74
CA ASP A 372 -9.54 3.86 -13.59
C ASP A 372 -8.15 4.07 -12.97
N TYR A 373 -7.16 4.44 -13.77
CA TYR A 373 -5.76 4.64 -13.39
C TYR A 373 -5.20 5.93 -14.02
N PRO A 374 -5.69 7.10 -13.62
CA PRO A 374 -5.33 8.38 -14.24
C PRO A 374 -3.83 8.71 -14.13
N ASN A 375 -3.13 8.12 -13.15
CA ASN A 375 -1.71 8.32 -12.92
C ASN A 375 -0.82 7.38 -13.75
N CYS A 376 -1.36 6.36 -14.43
CA CYS A 376 -0.60 5.45 -15.29
C CYS A 376 -0.29 6.11 -16.64
N THR A 377 0.57 7.12 -16.63
CA THR A 377 0.94 7.92 -17.81
C THR A 377 2.42 7.79 -18.21
N HIS A 378 3.22 7.07 -17.41
CA HIS A 378 4.66 6.96 -17.62
C HIS A 378 5.01 6.02 -18.78
N GLY A 379 4.38 4.84 -18.83
CA GLY A 379 4.71 3.86 -19.86
C GLY A 379 3.93 2.56 -19.76
N LEU A 380 4.34 1.62 -20.61
CA LEU A 380 3.82 0.28 -20.68
C LEU A 380 4.93 -0.74 -20.49
N VAL A 381 4.65 -1.78 -19.73
CA VAL A 381 5.58 -2.84 -19.32
C VAL A 381 5.11 -4.18 -19.87
N LEU A 382 6.03 -4.93 -20.46
CA LEU A 382 5.85 -6.31 -20.89
C LEU A 382 6.29 -7.25 -19.76
N ALA A 383 5.46 -8.21 -19.40
CA ALA A 383 5.80 -9.23 -18.40
C ALA A 383 7.06 -10.02 -18.77
N LEU A 384 7.83 -10.49 -17.78
CA LEU A 384 9.04 -11.29 -18.02
C LEU A 384 8.74 -12.68 -18.59
N GLN A 385 7.56 -13.24 -18.31
CA GLN A 385 7.16 -14.58 -18.70
C GLN A 385 5.75 -14.57 -19.33
N ASN A 386 5.40 -15.59 -20.07
CA ASN A 386 4.04 -15.81 -20.53
C ASN A 386 3.14 -16.16 -19.36
N ALA A 387 1.90 -15.69 -19.36
CA ALA A 387 0.87 -16.16 -18.45
C ALA A 387 0.44 -17.60 -18.77
N SER A 388 0.46 -17.94 -20.06
CA SER A 388 0.31 -19.29 -20.58
C SER A 388 1.05 -19.42 -21.90
N ASP A 389 1.61 -20.59 -22.17
CA ASP A 389 2.22 -20.92 -23.48
C ASP A 389 1.19 -21.51 -24.45
N ASN A 390 0.06 -22.03 -23.92
CA ASN A 390 -0.99 -22.66 -24.68
C ASN A 390 -2.36 -22.23 -24.14
N CYS A 391 -3.03 -21.34 -24.85
CA CYS A 391 -4.33 -20.82 -24.52
C CYS A 391 -5.13 -20.58 -25.79
N ALA A 392 -6.40 -21.04 -25.85
CA ALA A 392 -7.33 -20.60 -26.88
C ALA A 392 -7.73 -19.15 -26.61
N TRP A 393 -7.96 -18.34 -27.66
CA TRP A 393 -8.52 -17.01 -27.47
C TRP A 393 -9.91 -17.10 -26.84
N SER A 394 -10.76 -17.98 -27.43
CA SER A 394 -12.07 -18.37 -26.92
C SER A 394 -12.39 -19.79 -27.35
N ASN A 395 -13.27 -20.48 -26.62
CA ASN A 395 -13.79 -21.82 -27.01
C ASN A 395 -14.99 -21.75 -27.95
N THR A 396 -15.48 -20.55 -28.26
CA THR A 396 -16.70 -20.38 -29.06
C THR A 396 -16.43 -19.45 -30.24
N ASN A 397 -17.26 -19.64 -31.29
CA ASN A 397 -17.24 -18.82 -32.49
C ASN A 397 -18.31 -17.72 -32.38
N GLU A 398 -18.23 -16.91 -31.31
CA GLU A 398 -19.13 -15.79 -31.06
C GLU A 398 -18.40 -14.47 -31.24
N LEU A 399 -19.10 -13.40 -31.61
CA LEU A 399 -18.56 -12.05 -31.67
C LEU A 399 -18.73 -11.38 -30.31
N ALA A 400 -17.65 -11.32 -29.54
CA ALA A 400 -17.63 -10.57 -28.27
C ALA A 400 -17.77 -9.07 -28.53
N ASN A 401 -17.27 -8.56 -29.67
CA ASN A 401 -17.35 -7.15 -30.04
C ASN A 401 -18.78 -6.63 -30.16
N ASP A 402 -19.74 -7.45 -30.60
CA ASP A 402 -21.14 -7.04 -30.69
C ASP A 402 -21.70 -6.60 -29.33
N TRP A 403 -21.24 -7.24 -28.26
CA TRP A 403 -21.64 -6.91 -26.90
C TRP A 403 -20.76 -5.82 -26.28
N THR A 404 -19.44 -5.90 -26.44
CA THR A 404 -18.52 -4.92 -25.83
C THR A 404 -18.68 -3.54 -26.44
N ASN A 405 -19.02 -3.48 -27.74
CA ASN A 405 -19.22 -2.24 -28.48
C ASN A 405 -20.71 -1.80 -28.58
N ALA A 406 -21.60 -2.46 -27.85
CA ALA A 406 -23.00 -2.10 -27.85
C ALA A 406 -23.24 -0.73 -27.18
N PRO A 407 -24.08 0.16 -27.76
CA PRO A 407 -24.33 1.51 -27.21
C PRO A 407 -24.86 1.49 -25.76
N GLU A 408 -25.53 0.42 -25.37
CA GLU A 408 -26.07 0.24 -24.02
C GLU A 408 -24.99 0.13 -22.95
N ARG A 409 -23.74 -0.10 -23.37
CA ARG A 409 -22.57 -0.14 -22.48
C ARG A 409 -22.16 1.26 -21.98
N GLY A 410 -22.60 2.32 -22.66
CA GLY A 410 -22.29 3.69 -22.26
C GLY A 410 -20.78 3.93 -22.13
N GLU A 411 -20.30 4.37 -20.96
CA GLU A 411 -18.88 4.61 -20.72
C GLU A 411 -18.01 3.34 -20.75
N GLU A 412 -18.60 2.16 -20.56
CA GLU A 412 -17.92 0.86 -20.66
C GLU A 412 -17.91 0.30 -22.09
N GLN A 413 -18.38 1.05 -23.08
CA GLN A 413 -18.37 0.66 -24.48
C GLN A 413 -16.93 0.63 -25.01
N VAL A 414 -16.54 -0.52 -25.60
CA VAL A 414 -15.21 -0.71 -26.20
C VAL A 414 -15.36 -1.47 -27.51
N ASP A 415 -14.89 -0.87 -28.61
CA ASP A 415 -14.73 -1.55 -29.88
C ASP A 415 -13.39 -2.31 -29.88
N ILE A 416 -13.44 -3.62 -29.63
CA ILE A 416 -12.26 -4.50 -29.60
C ILE A 416 -11.77 -4.90 -30.98
N SER A 417 -12.42 -4.44 -32.06
CA SER A 417 -12.02 -4.60 -33.46
C SER A 417 -11.52 -3.32 -34.12
N GLU A 418 -11.33 -2.22 -33.34
CA GLU A 418 -10.79 -0.95 -33.82
C GLU A 418 -9.25 -1.00 -33.83
N PRO A 419 -8.60 -0.98 -35.03
CA PRO A 419 -7.16 -1.18 -35.14
C PRO A 419 -6.33 0.09 -34.85
N ASN A 420 -6.97 1.25 -34.68
CA ASN A 420 -6.29 2.54 -34.71
C ASN A 420 -6.08 3.17 -33.34
N SER A 421 -6.16 2.40 -32.25
CA SER A 421 -5.98 2.92 -30.90
C SER A 421 -5.32 1.92 -29.97
N PHE A 422 -4.55 2.42 -29.00
CA PHE A 422 -4.03 1.60 -27.90
C PHE A 422 -5.13 1.44 -26.86
N ARG A 423 -5.71 0.27 -26.74
CA ARG A 423 -6.84 -0.04 -25.85
C ARG A 423 -6.68 -1.36 -25.12
N GLY A 424 -5.48 -1.84 -24.90
CA GLY A 424 -5.21 -3.13 -24.28
C GLY A 424 -5.95 -3.32 -22.96
N TYR A 425 -5.89 -2.30 -22.08
CA TYR A 425 -6.61 -2.31 -20.81
C TYR A 425 -8.13 -2.27 -21.00
N SER A 426 -8.65 -1.29 -21.76
CA SER A 426 -10.09 -1.18 -22.02
C SER A 426 -10.66 -2.44 -22.67
N SER A 427 -9.96 -2.99 -23.68
CA SER A 427 -10.37 -4.21 -24.35
C SER A 427 -10.39 -5.40 -23.40
N THR A 428 -9.35 -5.59 -22.59
CA THR A 428 -9.31 -6.68 -21.60
C THR A 428 -10.43 -6.53 -20.59
N LYS A 429 -10.65 -5.33 -20.05
CA LYS A 429 -11.73 -5.06 -19.10
C LYS A 429 -13.12 -5.36 -19.69
N ALA A 430 -13.36 -4.93 -20.94
CA ALA A 430 -14.62 -5.20 -21.63
C ALA A 430 -14.82 -6.71 -21.88
N LEU A 431 -13.75 -7.43 -22.27
CA LEU A 431 -13.78 -8.89 -22.45
C LEU A 431 -14.05 -9.63 -21.14
N LEU A 432 -13.47 -9.20 -20.02
CA LEU A 432 -13.76 -9.77 -18.70
C LEU A 432 -15.21 -9.52 -18.26
N ALA A 433 -15.75 -8.35 -18.57
CA ALA A 433 -17.16 -8.05 -18.34
C ALA A 433 -18.10 -8.90 -19.23
N TYR A 434 -17.69 -9.15 -20.49
CA TYR A 434 -18.36 -10.09 -21.38
C TYR A 434 -18.35 -11.52 -20.80
N ASN A 435 -17.20 -11.99 -20.31
CA ASN A 435 -17.06 -13.31 -19.68
C ASN A 435 -17.98 -13.47 -18.46
N ALA A 436 -18.09 -12.43 -17.64
CA ALA A 436 -19.01 -12.41 -16.50
C ALA A 436 -20.50 -12.51 -16.92
N ALA A 437 -20.86 -11.89 -18.05
CA ALA A 437 -22.21 -11.95 -18.61
C ALA A 437 -22.51 -13.27 -19.34
N TYR A 438 -21.48 -13.87 -19.95
CA TYR A 438 -21.59 -15.09 -20.76
C TYR A 438 -20.47 -16.09 -20.45
N PRO A 439 -20.50 -16.75 -19.28
CA PRO A 439 -19.42 -17.65 -18.84
C PRO A 439 -19.15 -18.81 -19.82
N ASP A 440 -20.20 -19.30 -20.48
CA ASP A 440 -20.10 -20.39 -21.46
C ASP A 440 -19.44 -19.95 -22.78
N LYS A 441 -19.27 -18.65 -23.00
CA LYS A 441 -18.69 -18.05 -24.20
C LYS A 441 -17.42 -17.25 -23.91
N ALA A 442 -16.75 -17.57 -22.82
CA ALA A 442 -15.65 -16.78 -22.29
C ALA A 442 -14.48 -16.63 -23.27
N VAL A 443 -13.88 -15.44 -23.27
CA VAL A 443 -12.60 -15.14 -23.91
C VAL A 443 -11.48 -15.49 -22.93
N LEU A 444 -10.95 -16.70 -23.07
CA LEU A 444 -9.98 -17.30 -22.13
C LEU A 444 -8.66 -16.56 -22.08
N ALA A 445 -8.20 -16.02 -23.21
CA ALA A 445 -6.95 -15.27 -23.28
C ALA A 445 -6.98 -14.00 -22.39
N ALA A 446 -8.15 -13.33 -22.28
CA ALA A 446 -8.32 -12.17 -21.42
C ALA A 446 -8.23 -12.55 -19.92
N GLU A 447 -8.87 -13.64 -19.54
CA GLU A 447 -8.77 -14.17 -18.17
C GLU A 447 -7.34 -14.59 -17.83
N THR A 448 -6.69 -15.30 -18.75
CA THR A 448 -5.30 -15.75 -18.59
C THR A 448 -4.34 -14.58 -18.36
N ALA A 449 -4.48 -13.50 -19.13
CA ALA A 449 -3.67 -12.30 -18.95
C ALA A 449 -3.93 -11.64 -17.58
N ARG A 450 -5.20 -11.51 -17.18
CA ARG A 450 -5.59 -10.88 -15.91
C ARG A 450 -5.15 -11.69 -14.69
N GLN A 451 -5.14 -13.02 -14.80
CA GLN A 451 -4.77 -13.96 -13.73
C GLN A 451 -3.26 -14.27 -13.71
N TYR A 452 -2.45 -13.48 -14.42
CA TYR A 452 -1.00 -13.66 -14.36
C TYR A 452 -0.52 -13.59 -12.91
N LYS A 453 0.22 -14.63 -12.48
CA LYS A 453 0.56 -14.88 -11.08
C LYS A 453 1.60 -13.96 -10.47
N VAL A 454 2.30 -13.16 -11.29
CA VAL A 454 3.22 -12.14 -10.78
C VAL A 454 2.39 -10.94 -10.35
N ALA A 455 2.51 -10.56 -9.08
CA ALA A 455 1.80 -9.40 -8.56
C ALA A 455 2.20 -8.14 -9.31
N SER A 456 1.22 -7.31 -9.68
CA SER A 456 1.48 -6.00 -10.25
C SER A 456 1.77 -5.01 -9.12
N PRO A 457 2.72 -4.08 -9.30
CA PRO A 457 3.00 -3.04 -8.32
C PRO A 457 1.79 -2.18 -8.00
N GLU A 458 1.73 -1.68 -6.77
CA GLU A 458 0.71 -0.73 -6.35
C GLU A 458 0.74 0.53 -7.24
N GLY A 459 -0.42 1.07 -7.54
CA GLY A 459 -0.54 2.23 -8.45
C GLY A 459 -0.45 1.90 -9.94
N SER A 460 -0.08 0.66 -10.33
CA SER A 460 -0.14 0.20 -11.73
C SER A 460 -1.55 -0.28 -12.10
N SER A 461 -1.81 -0.40 -13.41
CA SER A 461 -3.12 -0.84 -13.93
C SER A 461 -3.50 -2.30 -13.60
N GLY A 462 -2.56 -3.09 -13.08
CA GLY A 462 -2.63 -4.55 -13.15
C GLY A 462 -2.44 -5.07 -14.57
N TRP A 463 -2.32 -6.41 -14.69
CA TRP A 463 -2.03 -7.07 -15.96
C TRP A 463 -3.23 -7.13 -16.91
N PHE A 464 -2.98 -6.93 -18.20
CA PHE A 464 -3.98 -7.03 -19.27
C PHE A 464 -3.37 -7.59 -20.56
N MET A 465 -4.19 -7.96 -21.54
CA MET A 465 -3.73 -8.40 -22.86
C MET A 465 -3.20 -7.20 -23.66
N MET A 466 -2.08 -7.39 -24.37
CA MET A 466 -1.68 -6.44 -25.38
C MET A 466 -2.74 -6.31 -26.48
N ASP A 467 -2.90 -5.13 -27.05
CA ASP A 467 -3.68 -4.95 -28.26
C ASP A 467 -2.81 -5.03 -29.53
N ILE A 468 -3.40 -4.79 -30.68
CA ILE A 468 -2.68 -4.83 -31.97
C ILE A 468 -1.59 -3.75 -32.06
N ASN A 469 -1.78 -2.60 -31.42
CA ASN A 469 -0.80 -1.51 -31.45
C ASN A 469 0.32 -1.73 -30.42
N ASP A 470 0.01 -2.31 -29.25
CA ASP A 470 1.04 -2.81 -28.34
C ASP A 470 1.94 -3.81 -29.07
N ALA A 471 1.34 -4.77 -29.77
CA ALA A 471 2.06 -5.75 -30.58
C ALA A 471 2.94 -5.08 -31.66
N ALA A 472 2.43 -4.02 -32.31
CA ALA A 472 3.19 -3.27 -33.30
C ALA A 472 4.41 -2.54 -32.70
N VAL A 473 4.26 -1.93 -31.52
CA VAL A 473 5.39 -1.30 -30.79
C VAL A 473 6.42 -2.35 -30.43
N ILE A 474 6.00 -3.45 -29.82
CA ILE A 474 6.90 -4.51 -29.38
C ILE A 474 7.72 -5.04 -30.56
N LYS A 475 7.07 -5.38 -31.66
CA LYS A 475 7.73 -5.99 -32.80
C LYS A 475 8.56 -5.01 -33.66
N LEU A 476 7.97 -3.86 -34.02
CA LEU A 476 8.54 -3.00 -35.05
C LEU A 476 9.48 -1.92 -34.50
N LYS A 477 9.35 -1.55 -33.24
CA LYS A 477 10.13 -0.45 -32.65
C LYS A 477 11.01 -0.85 -31.48
N ALA A 478 10.55 -1.75 -30.64
CA ALA A 478 11.16 -2.03 -29.36
C ALA A 478 11.86 -3.38 -29.26
N LEU A 479 11.72 -4.27 -30.24
CA LEU A 479 12.09 -5.68 -30.14
C LEU A 479 13.52 -5.91 -29.63
N ASN A 480 14.52 -5.28 -30.25
CA ASN A 480 15.92 -5.51 -29.86
C ASN A 480 16.21 -5.07 -28.42
N SER A 481 15.68 -3.91 -28.03
CA SER A 481 15.82 -3.41 -26.64
C SER A 481 15.10 -4.31 -25.64
N ILE A 482 13.90 -4.77 -25.98
CA ILE A 482 13.10 -5.68 -25.13
C ILE A 482 13.80 -7.04 -25.01
N GLN A 483 14.25 -7.66 -26.10
CA GLN A 483 14.92 -8.97 -26.08
C GLN A 483 16.20 -8.94 -25.24
N ASN A 484 17.01 -7.88 -25.40
CA ASN A 484 18.21 -7.68 -24.58
C ASN A 484 17.86 -7.50 -23.09
N ALA A 485 16.84 -6.69 -22.78
CA ALA A 485 16.43 -6.46 -21.41
C ALA A 485 15.81 -7.72 -20.77
N LEU A 486 14.99 -8.48 -21.51
CA LEU A 486 14.46 -9.76 -21.04
C LEU A 486 15.58 -10.73 -20.70
N GLU A 487 16.62 -10.84 -21.54
CA GLU A 487 17.78 -11.70 -21.29
C GLU A 487 18.51 -11.27 -20.00
N LYS A 488 18.75 -9.97 -19.81
CA LYS A 488 19.36 -9.42 -18.60
C LYS A 488 18.55 -9.69 -17.34
N ALA A 489 17.21 -9.65 -17.43
CA ALA A 489 16.29 -9.89 -16.32
C ALA A 489 15.92 -11.36 -16.13
N GLY A 490 16.48 -12.31 -16.92
CA GLY A 490 16.12 -13.72 -16.87
C GLY A 490 14.70 -14.02 -17.36
N GLY A 491 14.14 -13.13 -18.15
CA GLY A 491 12.84 -13.28 -18.79
C GLY A 491 12.89 -14.18 -20.03
N ALA A 492 11.74 -14.72 -20.41
CA ALA A 492 11.62 -15.46 -21.67
C ALA A 492 11.60 -14.50 -22.86
N LYS A 493 12.34 -14.84 -23.90
CA LYS A 493 12.31 -14.09 -25.15
C LYS A 493 10.90 -14.09 -25.77
N VAL A 494 10.57 -13.04 -26.49
CA VAL A 494 9.32 -12.96 -27.25
C VAL A 494 9.54 -13.65 -28.59
N GLU A 495 9.07 -14.88 -28.69
CA GLU A 495 9.23 -15.76 -29.87
C GLU A 495 7.89 -16.46 -30.15
N GLY A 496 7.57 -16.73 -31.40
CA GLY A 496 6.30 -17.36 -31.76
C GLY A 496 5.17 -16.37 -32.01
N SER A 497 3.93 -16.82 -31.85
CA SER A 497 2.73 -16.04 -32.18
C SER A 497 1.85 -15.87 -30.94
N TYR A 498 1.62 -14.63 -30.53
CA TYR A 498 0.95 -14.27 -29.27
C TYR A 498 -0.46 -13.74 -29.50
N TRP A 499 -1.41 -14.11 -28.66
CA TRP A 499 -2.73 -13.50 -28.66
C TRP A 499 -2.70 -12.01 -28.34
N THR A 500 -3.53 -11.26 -29.06
CA THR A 500 -3.90 -9.89 -28.72
C THR A 500 -5.38 -9.79 -28.36
N SER A 501 -5.80 -8.67 -27.77
CA SER A 501 -7.19 -8.41 -27.44
C SER A 501 -8.06 -8.07 -28.66
N PHE A 502 -7.48 -8.01 -29.86
CA PHE A 502 -8.18 -7.63 -31.09
C PHE A 502 -8.98 -8.79 -31.68
N GLU A 503 -10.29 -8.62 -31.78
CA GLU A 503 -11.21 -9.55 -32.42
C GLU A 503 -11.39 -9.18 -33.89
N SER A 504 -11.10 -10.10 -34.79
CA SER A 504 -11.20 -9.84 -36.23
C SER A 504 -12.52 -10.29 -36.84
N SER A 505 -13.03 -11.40 -36.39
CA SER A 505 -14.29 -11.98 -36.90
C SER A 505 -14.87 -12.94 -35.86
N GLN A 506 -16.04 -13.52 -36.19
CA GLN A 506 -16.66 -14.57 -35.40
C GLN A 506 -15.67 -15.72 -35.08
N ASN A 507 -14.82 -16.10 -36.04
CA ASN A 507 -13.95 -17.27 -35.93
C ASN A 507 -12.48 -16.93 -35.66
N THR A 508 -12.06 -15.67 -35.82
CA THR A 508 -10.65 -15.28 -35.78
C THR A 508 -10.39 -14.09 -34.86
N ALA A 509 -9.23 -14.13 -34.23
CA ALA A 509 -8.64 -13.01 -33.51
C ALA A 509 -7.22 -12.74 -34.04
N PHE A 510 -6.66 -11.56 -33.78
CA PHE A 510 -5.33 -11.20 -34.23
C PHE A 510 -4.25 -11.76 -33.31
N CYS A 511 -3.23 -12.37 -33.91
CA CYS A 511 -2.02 -12.76 -33.19
C CYS A 511 -0.82 -11.95 -33.69
N LEU A 512 0.00 -11.43 -32.78
CA LEU A 512 1.35 -10.98 -33.08
C LEU A 512 2.18 -12.18 -33.55
N ASP A 513 2.75 -12.11 -34.74
CA ASP A 513 3.58 -13.19 -35.29
C ASP A 513 5.05 -12.78 -35.36
N MET A 514 5.85 -13.22 -34.39
CA MET A 514 7.26 -12.85 -34.26
C MET A 514 8.16 -13.48 -35.37
N PRO A 515 7.96 -14.74 -35.77
CA PRO A 515 8.80 -15.37 -36.80
C PRO A 515 8.75 -14.68 -38.16
N ASN A 516 7.60 -14.14 -38.56
CA ASN A 516 7.44 -13.50 -39.83
C ASN A 516 7.84 -12.03 -39.77
N GLN A 517 8.94 -11.66 -40.44
CA GLN A 517 9.44 -10.29 -40.43
C GLN A 517 8.67 -9.33 -41.34
N ASP A 518 7.96 -9.86 -42.34
CA ASP A 518 7.26 -9.07 -43.35
C ASP A 518 5.84 -8.65 -42.91
N GLN A 519 5.27 -9.31 -41.92
CA GLN A 519 3.91 -9.05 -41.41
C GLN A 519 3.90 -8.84 -39.93
N LEU A 520 3.06 -7.93 -39.43
CA LEU A 520 2.89 -7.69 -37.98
C LEU A 520 2.35 -8.95 -37.29
N GLY A 521 1.37 -9.59 -37.89
CA GLY A 521 0.73 -10.76 -37.32
C GLY A 521 -0.24 -11.44 -38.30
N LEU A 522 -1.00 -12.37 -37.76
CA LEU A 522 -1.90 -13.26 -38.48
C LEU A 522 -3.31 -13.21 -37.91
N TRP A 523 -4.29 -13.51 -38.77
CA TRP A 523 -5.66 -13.82 -38.34
C TRP A 523 -5.73 -15.31 -37.98
N CYS A 524 -5.76 -15.58 -36.67
CA CYS A 524 -5.68 -16.93 -36.13
C CYS A 524 -7.07 -17.41 -35.71
N SER A 525 -7.35 -18.73 -35.84
CA SER A 525 -8.57 -19.30 -35.28
C SER A 525 -8.61 -19.08 -33.78
N LYS A 526 -9.75 -18.65 -33.25
CA LYS A 526 -9.94 -18.45 -31.80
C LYS A 526 -9.68 -19.72 -30.98
N SER A 527 -9.81 -20.91 -31.59
CA SER A 527 -9.52 -22.20 -30.96
C SER A 527 -8.04 -22.60 -30.98
N ASP A 528 -7.18 -21.88 -31.74
CA ASP A 528 -5.75 -22.17 -31.75
C ASP A 528 -5.16 -22.01 -30.37
N GLN A 529 -4.19 -22.88 -30.04
CA GLN A 529 -3.46 -22.80 -28.78
C GLN A 529 -2.21 -21.93 -28.98
N ARG A 530 -2.17 -20.76 -28.33
CA ARG A 530 -1.09 -19.78 -28.46
C ARG A 530 -0.74 -19.16 -27.13
N PRO A 531 0.50 -18.64 -26.99
CA PRO A 531 0.89 -17.96 -25.77
C PRO A 531 0.14 -16.65 -25.55
N VAL A 532 -0.04 -16.33 -24.26
CA VAL A 532 -0.56 -15.05 -23.75
C VAL A 532 0.57 -14.38 -22.98
N ARG A 533 1.05 -13.24 -23.46
CA ARG A 533 2.07 -12.41 -22.79
C ARG A 533 1.40 -11.15 -22.26
N PRO A 534 1.26 -11.00 -20.93
CA PRO A 534 0.59 -9.84 -20.35
C PRO A 534 1.43 -8.57 -20.44
N VAL A 535 0.73 -7.45 -20.42
CA VAL A 535 1.30 -6.11 -20.30
C VAL A 535 0.61 -5.34 -19.19
N LEU A 536 1.23 -4.29 -18.68
CA LEU A 536 0.61 -3.36 -17.72
C LEU A 536 1.00 -1.92 -18.03
N ALA A 537 0.25 -0.95 -17.47
CA ALA A 537 0.56 0.47 -17.50
C ALA A 537 0.96 0.97 -16.10
N PHE A 538 1.85 1.96 -16.02
CA PHE A 538 2.31 2.58 -14.78
C PHE A 538 2.51 4.09 -14.93
#